data_789cb78eb5e87e0052c4d9efa6bb7128
#
_entry.id   789cb78eb5e87e0052c4d9efa6bb7128
#
_cell.length_a   1.000
_cell.length_b   1.000
_cell.length_c   1.000
_cell.angle_alpha   90.00
_cell.angle_beta   90.00
_cell.angle_gamma   90.00
#
_symmetry.space_group_name_H-M   'P 1'
#
loop_
_entity.id
_entity.type
_entity.pdbx_description
1 polymer ?
#
loop_
_entity_poly.entity_id
_entity_poly.type
_entity_poly.pdbx_seq_one_letter_code
_entity_poly.pdbx_strand_id
1 'polypeptide(L)'
;MAELTIRPEEIRDALENFVQSYKPDAASREEVGTVSVAGDGIAKVEGLPSAMANELLKFEDGTLGLALNLEEREIGAIVLGEFSGIEEGQPVQRTGEVLSVAVGEGYLGRVVDPLGNPIDGLGEIETEGRRALELQAPGVMARKSVHEPMETGLKAVDSMTPIGRGQRQLIIGDRQTGKTALAIDTIINQRDNWRTGDPEKQVRCIYVAIGQKGSTIAGVRASLEEAGALEYTTIVAAPASDPAGFKYLAPYTGSAIGQHWMYQGKHVLIVFDDLSKQADAYRAVSLLLRRPPGREAYPGDVFYLHSRLLERCAKLSDEMGKGSMTGLPIVETKANDVSAFIPTNVISITDGQCFLESDLFNAGQRPALNVGISVSRVGGSAQHKAMRQVSGRLRVDLAQYRELEAFAAFGSDLDAASKSALERGKRMVELLKQGQYAPYATEDQVVSIWAGTTGRMDDVPVEDIRRFERELLDYLRREHQGLMTSIREGAKMSDDTLQAIGDAIASFKQQFETSDGKLLGEG
;
A
#
# COMPACT_ATOMS: atom_id res chain seq x y z
N MET A 1 18.91 50.71 -69.01
CA MET A 1 17.91 50.35 -68.00
C MET A 1 17.14 49.14 -68.54
N ALA A 2 17.32 47.96 -68.01
CA ALA A 2 16.59 46.77 -68.40
C ALA A 2 15.23 46.81 -67.68
N GLU A 3 14.16 46.93 -68.40
CA GLU A 3 12.80 46.76 -67.88
C GLU A 3 12.61 45.29 -67.46
N LEU A 4 12.44 45.07 -66.16
CA LEU A 4 11.99 43.78 -65.62
C LEU A 4 10.51 43.64 -65.99
N THR A 5 10.21 42.97 -67.10
CA THR A 5 8.85 42.56 -67.45
C THR A 5 8.56 41.23 -66.72
N ILE A 6 7.94 41.29 -65.55
CA ILE A 6 7.44 40.11 -64.84
C ILE A 6 6.17 39.65 -65.62
N ARG A 7 6.23 38.41 -66.12
CA ARG A 7 5.07 37.85 -66.86
C ARG A 7 4.03 37.35 -65.83
N PRO A 8 2.71 37.55 -66.10
CA PRO A 8 1.65 37.09 -65.20
C PRO A 8 1.68 35.60 -64.92
N GLU A 9 2.23 34.78 -65.82
CA GLU A 9 2.43 33.34 -65.63
C GLU A 9 3.49 33.01 -64.60
N GLU A 10 4.56 33.77 -64.51
CA GLU A 10 5.62 33.61 -63.52
C GLU A 10 5.14 33.95 -62.10
N ILE A 11 4.23 34.90 -61.96
CA ILE A 11 3.57 35.22 -60.70
C ILE A 11 2.63 34.10 -60.30
N ARG A 12 1.89 33.54 -61.21
CA ARG A 12 0.97 32.44 -60.93
C ARG A 12 1.71 31.19 -60.52
N ASP A 13 2.77 30.82 -61.25
CA ASP A 13 3.60 29.64 -60.93
C ASP A 13 4.35 29.81 -59.62
N ALA A 14 4.81 31.00 -59.27
CA ALA A 14 5.40 31.31 -57.98
C ALA A 14 4.38 31.24 -56.84
N LEU A 15 3.14 31.70 -57.06
CA LEU A 15 2.05 31.60 -56.10
C LEU A 15 1.57 30.14 -55.93
N GLU A 16 1.44 29.37 -56.99
CA GLU A 16 1.09 27.94 -56.93
C GLU A 16 2.20 27.13 -56.21
N ASN A 17 3.46 27.38 -56.50
CA ASN A 17 4.59 26.76 -55.81
C ASN A 17 4.65 27.18 -54.33
N PHE A 18 4.37 28.43 -53.99
CA PHE A 18 4.27 28.90 -52.63
C PHE A 18 3.10 28.26 -51.88
N VAL A 19 1.94 28.14 -52.49
CA VAL A 19 0.76 27.49 -51.90
C VAL A 19 0.97 25.98 -51.72
N GLN A 20 1.65 25.32 -52.70
CA GLN A 20 1.97 23.89 -52.58
C GLN A 20 3.14 23.59 -51.59
N SER A 21 4.09 24.51 -51.46
CA SER A 21 5.19 24.42 -50.49
C SER A 21 4.82 25.01 -49.13
N TYR A 22 3.75 25.77 -49.04
CA TYR A 22 3.23 26.29 -47.79
C TYR A 22 2.64 25.13 -46.97
N LYS A 23 3.52 24.42 -46.29
CA LYS A 23 3.15 23.76 -45.03
C LYS A 23 2.95 24.93 -44.07
N PRO A 24 1.74 25.19 -43.55
CA PRO A 24 1.66 26.00 -42.38
C PRO A 24 2.60 25.31 -41.39
N ASP A 25 3.72 25.92 -41.05
CA ASP A 25 4.29 25.66 -39.77
C ASP A 25 3.10 25.73 -38.83
N ALA A 26 2.74 24.59 -38.27
CA ALA A 26 2.06 24.57 -37.03
C ALA A 26 3.05 25.18 -36.03
N ALA A 27 3.39 26.46 -36.21
CA ALA A 27 3.71 27.31 -35.09
C ALA A 27 2.48 27.10 -34.19
N SER A 28 2.63 26.21 -33.23
CA SER A 28 1.73 26.13 -32.12
C SER A 28 1.62 27.59 -31.67
N ARG A 29 0.51 28.24 -31.99
CA ARG A 29 0.17 29.47 -31.29
C ARG A 29 0.10 29.01 -29.88
N GLU A 30 1.15 29.34 -29.11
CA GLU A 30 1.17 29.09 -27.67
C GLU A 30 -0.11 29.75 -27.17
N GLU A 31 -1.11 28.95 -26.88
CA GLU A 31 -2.33 29.46 -26.28
C GLU A 31 -1.93 30.01 -24.91
N VAL A 32 -2.09 31.32 -24.75
CA VAL A 32 -1.86 32.01 -23.51
C VAL A 32 -3.21 32.35 -22.91
N GLY A 33 -3.47 31.78 -21.76
CA GLY A 33 -4.62 32.11 -20.91
C GLY A 33 -4.26 33.15 -19.88
N THR A 34 -5.24 33.52 -19.08
CA THR A 34 -5.08 34.49 -18.00
C THR A 34 -5.68 33.91 -16.71
N VAL A 35 -5.01 34.11 -15.59
CA VAL A 35 -5.54 33.76 -14.27
C VAL A 35 -6.71 34.68 -13.95
N SER A 36 -7.91 34.14 -13.80
CA SER A 36 -9.11 34.88 -13.40
C SER A 36 -9.35 34.88 -11.88
N VAL A 37 -8.91 33.81 -11.19
CA VAL A 37 -8.95 33.68 -9.73
C VAL A 37 -7.73 32.90 -9.27
N ALA A 38 -7.06 33.34 -8.21
CA ALA A 38 -5.97 32.63 -7.56
C ALA A 38 -6.15 32.63 -6.04
N GLY A 39 -5.87 31.53 -5.39
CA GLY A 39 -5.84 31.41 -3.94
C GLY A 39 -5.98 29.98 -3.44
N ASP A 40 -5.49 29.75 -2.23
CA ASP A 40 -5.63 28.49 -1.50
C ASP A 40 -5.14 27.23 -2.25
N GLY A 41 -4.16 27.39 -3.16
CA GLY A 41 -3.60 26.29 -3.93
C GLY A 41 -4.41 25.90 -5.17
N ILE A 42 -5.36 26.73 -5.58
CA ILE A 42 -6.07 26.59 -6.87
C ILE A 42 -5.92 27.87 -7.70
N ALA A 43 -6.08 27.71 -9.00
CA ALA A 43 -6.24 28.82 -9.94
C ALA A 43 -7.39 28.54 -10.90
N LYS A 44 -8.12 29.58 -11.30
CA LYS A 44 -9.03 29.54 -12.43
C LYS A 44 -8.38 30.29 -13.59
N VAL A 45 -8.38 29.69 -14.75
CA VAL A 45 -7.70 30.19 -15.95
C VAL A 45 -8.70 30.30 -17.08
N GLU A 46 -8.72 31.43 -17.77
CA GLU A 46 -9.53 31.69 -18.97
C GLU A 46 -8.64 31.73 -20.21
N GLY A 47 -9.21 31.46 -21.36
CA GLY A 47 -8.53 31.66 -22.67
C GLY A 47 -7.72 30.47 -23.18
N LEU A 48 -7.91 29.24 -22.60
CA LEU A 48 -7.26 28.02 -23.06
C LEU A 48 -8.27 26.97 -23.56
N PRO A 49 -8.97 27.22 -24.67
CA PRO A 49 -10.07 26.34 -25.13
C PRO A 49 -9.61 24.94 -25.57
N SER A 50 -8.33 24.77 -25.90
CA SER A 50 -7.78 23.48 -26.35
C SER A 50 -7.11 22.69 -25.24
N ALA A 51 -7.16 23.14 -23.97
CA ALA A 51 -6.56 22.44 -22.87
C ALA A 51 -7.19 21.06 -22.64
N MET A 52 -6.35 20.09 -22.31
CA MET A 52 -6.76 18.71 -22.02
C MET A 52 -6.95 18.49 -20.52
N ALA A 53 -7.79 17.52 -20.17
CA ALA A 53 -7.90 17.08 -18.79
C ALA A 53 -6.56 16.50 -18.32
N ASN A 54 -6.14 16.88 -17.11
CA ASN A 54 -4.84 16.52 -16.51
C ASN A 54 -3.62 17.06 -17.29
N GLU A 55 -3.81 18.06 -18.14
CA GLU A 55 -2.69 18.78 -18.76
C GLU A 55 -1.98 19.67 -17.76
N LEU A 56 -0.65 19.74 -17.88
CA LEU A 56 0.15 20.70 -17.14
C LEU A 56 0.01 22.09 -17.74
N LEU A 57 -0.27 23.05 -16.89
CA LEU A 57 -0.27 24.47 -17.17
C LEU A 57 0.97 25.10 -16.52
N LYS A 58 1.59 26.06 -17.17
CA LYS A 58 2.76 26.77 -16.66
C LYS A 58 2.40 28.21 -16.36
N PHE A 59 2.54 28.62 -15.11
CA PHE A 59 2.35 29.99 -14.67
C PHE A 59 3.60 30.84 -14.95
N GLU A 60 3.47 32.15 -14.85
CA GLU A 60 4.53 33.13 -15.17
C GLU A 60 5.79 32.91 -14.35
N ASP A 61 5.65 32.56 -13.06
CA ASP A 61 6.76 32.28 -12.14
C ASP A 61 7.43 30.91 -12.36
N GLY A 62 6.92 30.13 -13.32
CA GLY A 62 7.40 28.78 -13.62
C GLY A 62 6.70 27.67 -12.82
N THR A 63 5.84 28.02 -11.87
CA THR A 63 5.03 27.05 -11.13
C THR A 63 4.11 26.28 -12.08
N LEU A 64 3.91 24.99 -11.78
CA LEU A 64 3.03 24.15 -12.59
C LEU A 64 1.61 24.09 -12.00
N GLY A 65 0.62 24.02 -12.84
CA GLY A 65 -0.76 23.74 -12.49
C GLY A 65 -1.28 22.49 -13.20
N LEU A 66 -2.20 21.79 -12.58
CA LEU A 66 -2.88 20.65 -13.17
C LEU A 66 -4.31 21.03 -13.55
N ALA A 67 -4.66 21.00 -14.84
CA ALA A 67 -6.00 21.23 -15.32
C ALA A 67 -6.95 20.12 -14.87
N LEU A 68 -7.78 20.38 -13.87
CA LEU A 68 -8.68 19.39 -13.27
C LEU A 68 -10.14 19.53 -13.77
N ASN A 69 -10.65 20.76 -13.80
CA ASN A 69 -11.98 21.07 -14.31
C ASN A 69 -11.88 21.79 -15.64
N LEU A 70 -12.51 21.24 -16.66
CA LEU A 70 -12.63 21.90 -17.96
C LEU A 70 -14.07 22.37 -18.11
N GLU A 71 -14.30 23.66 -18.00
CA GLU A 71 -15.58 24.31 -18.25
C GLU A 71 -15.53 25.07 -19.58
N GLU A 72 -16.66 25.52 -20.08
CA GLU A 72 -16.77 26.17 -21.42
C GLU A 72 -15.87 27.43 -21.54
N ARG A 73 -15.70 28.16 -20.45
CA ARG A 73 -14.99 29.45 -20.45
C ARG A 73 -13.77 29.47 -19.52
N GLU A 74 -13.73 28.62 -18.51
CA GLU A 74 -12.68 28.63 -17.53
C GLU A 74 -12.17 27.21 -17.24
N ILE A 75 -10.92 27.11 -16.81
CA ILE A 75 -10.29 25.88 -16.35
C ILE A 75 -10.00 26.03 -14.88
N GLY A 76 -10.49 25.09 -14.08
CA GLY A 76 -10.09 24.95 -12.69
C GLY A 76 -8.80 24.13 -12.60
N ALA A 77 -7.72 24.75 -12.12
CA ALA A 77 -6.42 24.13 -11.98
C ALA A 77 -6.01 23.99 -10.50
N ILE A 78 -5.35 22.89 -10.18
CA ILE A 78 -4.64 22.71 -8.91
C ILE A 78 -3.21 23.23 -9.10
N VAL A 79 -2.75 24.08 -8.21
CA VAL A 79 -1.36 24.55 -8.22
C VAL A 79 -0.45 23.50 -7.59
N LEU A 80 0.60 23.11 -8.32
CA LEU A 80 1.57 22.09 -7.93
C LEU A 80 2.84 22.75 -7.39
N GLY A 81 2.76 23.36 -6.24
CA GLY A 81 3.88 24.07 -5.62
C GLY A 81 3.43 25.22 -4.73
N GLU A 82 4.32 26.17 -4.48
CA GLU A 82 3.98 27.40 -3.80
C GLU A 82 3.06 28.26 -4.68
N PHE A 83 2.01 28.76 -4.10
CA PHE A 83 0.99 29.53 -4.84
C PHE A 83 0.95 31.01 -4.46
N SER A 84 1.86 31.42 -3.57
CA SER A 84 1.93 32.82 -3.10
C SER A 84 2.33 33.83 -4.19
N GLY A 85 2.96 33.35 -5.25
CA GLY A 85 3.37 34.17 -6.41
C GLY A 85 2.37 34.22 -7.55
N ILE A 86 1.22 33.53 -7.45
CA ILE A 86 0.21 33.48 -8.51
C ILE A 86 -0.86 34.52 -8.21
N GLU A 87 -1.02 35.48 -9.12
CA GLU A 87 -1.95 36.61 -8.99
C GLU A 87 -2.95 36.64 -10.16
N GLU A 88 -4.12 37.25 -9.91
CA GLU A 88 -5.10 37.51 -10.96
C GLU A 88 -4.52 38.39 -12.07
N GLY A 89 -4.83 38.07 -13.31
CA GLY A 89 -4.35 38.78 -14.49
C GLY A 89 -3.02 38.27 -15.05
N GLN A 90 -2.32 37.37 -14.37
CA GLN A 90 -1.06 36.79 -14.87
C GLN A 90 -1.30 35.84 -16.04
N PRO A 91 -0.35 35.76 -16.99
CA PRO A 91 -0.42 34.84 -18.12
C PRO A 91 -0.17 33.39 -17.67
N VAL A 92 -0.89 32.46 -18.30
CA VAL A 92 -0.71 31.01 -18.14
C VAL A 92 -0.56 30.38 -19.51
N GLN A 93 0.41 29.50 -19.65
CA GLN A 93 0.70 28.78 -20.88
C GLN A 93 0.29 27.31 -20.77
N ARG A 94 -0.22 26.76 -21.86
CA ARG A 94 -0.36 25.31 -22.01
C ARG A 94 1.02 24.71 -22.25
N THR A 95 1.25 23.53 -21.66
CA THR A 95 2.45 22.74 -21.99
C THR A 95 2.20 21.74 -23.12
N GLY A 96 0.93 21.40 -23.39
CA GLY A 96 0.56 20.31 -24.30
C GLY A 96 0.86 18.92 -23.74
N GLU A 97 1.35 18.83 -22.50
CA GLU A 97 1.76 17.59 -21.86
C GLU A 97 0.81 17.22 -20.73
N VAL A 98 0.39 15.96 -20.71
CA VAL A 98 -0.35 15.38 -19.58
C VAL A 98 0.63 15.05 -18.46
N LEU A 99 0.21 15.30 -17.22
CA LEU A 99 1.06 15.07 -16.04
C LEU A 99 1.60 13.64 -16.02
N SER A 100 2.91 13.53 -16.00
CA SER A 100 3.66 12.27 -15.96
C SER A 100 4.79 12.34 -14.95
N VAL A 101 5.21 11.19 -14.45
CA VAL A 101 6.36 11.05 -13.56
C VAL A 101 7.46 10.22 -14.23
N ALA A 102 8.71 10.55 -13.96
CA ALA A 102 9.83 9.72 -14.34
C ALA A 102 9.80 8.40 -13.56
N VAL A 103 10.23 7.31 -14.19
CA VAL A 103 10.18 5.95 -13.64
C VAL A 103 11.48 5.20 -13.92
N GLY A 104 11.78 4.20 -13.12
CA GLY A 104 12.97 3.36 -13.28
C GLY A 104 13.45 2.74 -11.97
N GLU A 105 14.42 1.84 -12.04
CA GLU A 105 15.03 1.18 -10.87
C GLU A 105 15.78 2.18 -9.95
N GLY A 106 16.23 3.32 -10.50
CA GLY A 106 16.89 4.37 -9.73
C GLY A 106 16.06 4.97 -8.60
N TYR A 107 14.73 4.72 -8.58
CA TYR A 107 13.84 5.13 -7.51
C TYR A 107 13.97 4.30 -6.22
N LEU A 108 14.55 3.11 -6.29
CA LEU A 108 14.76 2.27 -5.11
C LEU A 108 15.73 2.95 -4.12
N GLY A 109 15.35 2.94 -2.86
CA GLY A 109 16.12 3.58 -1.79
C GLY A 109 15.94 5.11 -1.69
N ARG A 110 15.10 5.71 -2.52
CA ARG A 110 14.94 7.16 -2.63
C ARG A 110 13.66 7.68 -1.97
N VAL A 111 13.74 8.93 -1.55
CA VAL A 111 12.59 9.70 -1.07
C VAL A 111 12.29 10.81 -2.06
N VAL A 112 11.08 10.83 -2.58
CA VAL A 112 10.65 11.76 -3.63
C VAL A 112 9.37 12.49 -3.26
N ASP A 113 9.16 13.64 -3.89
CA ASP A 113 7.92 14.39 -3.84
C ASP A 113 6.85 13.78 -4.79
N PRO A 114 5.60 14.25 -4.77
CA PRO A 114 4.55 13.75 -5.68
C PRO A 114 4.78 14.03 -7.17
N LEU A 115 5.74 14.85 -7.53
CA LEU A 115 6.16 15.08 -8.93
C LEU A 115 7.32 14.15 -9.33
N GLY A 116 7.82 13.32 -8.42
CA GLY A 116 8.93 12.40 -8.64
C GLY A 116 10.32 13.01 -8.46
N ASN A 117 10.40 14.24 -7.94
CA ASN A 117 11.69 14.89 -7.65
C ASN A 117 12.28 14.35 -6.34
N PRO A 118 13.61 14.10 -6.29
CA PRO A 118 14.26 13.66 -5.06
C PRO A 118 14.27 14.77 -4.01
N ILE A 119 13.92 14.40 -2.78
CA ILE A 119 13.95 15.31 -1.61
C ILE A 119 14.84 14.78 -0.47
N ASP A 120 15.63 13.74 -0.75
CA ASP A 120 16.50 13.06 0.21
C ASP A 120 17.94 13.62 0.23
N GLY A 121 18.26 14.56 -0.64
CA GLY A 121 19.60 15.15 -0.75
C GLY A 121 20.64 14.26 -1.42
N LEU A 122 20.24 13.15 -2.04
CA LEU A 122 21.14 12.19 -2.69
C LEU A 122 21.40 12.49 -4.18
N GLY A 123 20.96 13.65 -4.68
CA GLY A 123 21.14 14.06 -6.08
C GLY A 123 20.07 13.48 -7.02
N GLU A 124 20.30 13.67 -8.31
CA GLU A 124 19.36 13.24 -9.35
C GLU A 124 19.18 11.72 -9.39
N ILE A 125 18.00 11.30 -9.85
CA ILE A 125 17.63 9.88 -9.99
C ILE A 125 17.84 9.46 -11.44
N GLU A 126 18.50 8.33 -11.65
CA GLU A 126 18.58 7.70 -12.96
C GLU A 126 17.21 7.15 -13.36
N THR A 127 16.74 7.53 -14.55
CA THR A 127 15.40 7.22 -15.01
C THR A 127 15.43 6.41 -16.31
N GLU A 128 14.46 5.50 -16.48
CA GLU A 128 14.30 4.67 -17.66
C GLU A 128 13.27 5.24 -18.64
N GLY A 129 12.43 6.15 -18.19
CA GLY A 129 11.37 6.76 -18.99
C GLY A 129 10.41 7.59 -18.16
N ARG A 130 9.26 7.92 -18.75
CA ARG A 130 8.17 8.64 -18.08
C ARG A 130 6.86 7.87 -18.22
N ARG A 131 6.01 8.00 -17.22
CA ARG A 131 4.69 7.36 -17.17
C ARG A 131 3.63 8.36 -16.73
N ALA A 132 2.52 8.44 -17.47
CA ALA A 132 1.40 9.28 -17.07
C ALA A 132 0.85 8.85 -15.70
N LEU A 133 0.42 9.81 -14.87
CA LEU A 133 -0.15 9.51 -13.56
C LEU A 133 -1.55 8.88 -13.68
N GLU A 134 -2.37 9.40 -14.58
CA GLU A 134 -3.73 8.91 -14.82
C GLU A 134 -3.70 7.87 -15.95
N LEU A 135 -3.55 6.61 -15.57
CA LEU A 135 -3.59 5.48 -16.49
C LEU A 135 -4.73 4.54 -16.12
N GLN A 136 -5.34 3.99 -17.14
CA GLN A 136 -6.36 2.96 -16.95
C GLN A 136 -5.77 1.71 -16.30
N ALA A 137 -6.52 1.13 -15.37
CA ALA A 137 -6.16 -0.15 -14.76
C ALA A 137 -6.11 -1.28 -15.80
N PRO A 138 -5.32 -2.36 -15.56
CA PRO A 138 -5.31 -3.52 -16.43
C PRO A 138 -6.73 -4.07 -16.63
N GLY A 139 -7.12 -4.34 -17.89
CA GLY A 139 -8.41 -4.96 -18.20
C GLY A 139 -8.51 -6.41 -17.73
N VAL A 140 -9.71 -6.99 -17.85
CA VAL A 140 -9.99 -8.37 -17.37
C VAL A 140 -9.07 -9.39 -18.02
N MET A 141 -8.81 -9.28 -19.31
CA MET A 141 -7.95 -10.22 -20.05
C MET A 141 -6.48 -10.13 -19.67
N ALA A 142 -6.04 -8.99 -19.15
CA ALA A 142 -4.67 -8.78 -18.72
C ALA A 142 -4.39 -9.31 -17.30
N ARG A 143 -5.42 -9.78 -16.59
CA ARG A 143 -5.34 -10.21 -15.19
C ARG A 143 -5.32 -11.73 -15.06
N LYS A 144 -4.66 -12.18 -14.00
CA LYS A 144 -4.70 -13.56 -13.50
C LYS A 144 -5.22 -13.57 -12.06
N SER A 145 -5.88 -14.64 -11.68
CA SER A 145 -6.32 -14.80 -10.29
C SER A 145 -5.12 -14.80 -9.33
N VAL A 146 -5.28 -14.13 -8.20
CA VAL A 146 -4.27 -14.07 -7.13
C VAL A 146 -4.09 -15.45 -6.53
N HIS A 147 -2.87 -15.98 -6.52
CA HIS A 147 -2.54 -17.34 -6.07
C HIS A 147 -1.18 -17.46 -5.39
N GLU A 148 -0.39 -16.39 -5.36
CA GLU A 148 0.94 -16.36 -4.72
C GLU A 148 0.84 -15.56 -3.41
N PRO A 149 1.46 -16.03 -2.30
CA PRO A 149 1.41 -15.30 -1.05
C PRO A 149 2.23 -14.00 -1.08
N MET A 150 1.69 -12.97 -0.43
CA MET A 150 2.42 -11.79 0.01
C MET A 150 2.49 -11.86 1.53
N GLU A 151 3.56 -12.43 2.05
CA GLU A 151 3.72 -12.68 3.47
C GLU A 151 4.01 -11.37 4.22
N THR A 152 3.25 -11.12 5.26
CA THR A 152 3.41 -9.91 6.08
C THR A 152 4.43 -10.10 7.20
N GLY A 153 4.72 -11.34 7.54
CA GLY A 153 5.53 -11.67 8.71
C GLY A 153 4.78 -11.55 10.04
N LEU A 154 3.47 -11.27 9.98
CA LEU A 154 2.61 -11.15 11.14
C LEU A 154 1.74 -12.41 11.27
N LYS A 155 1.93 -13.17 12.34
CA LYS A 155 1.23 -14.44 12.59
C LYS A 155 -0.29 -14.30 12.47
N ALA A 156 -0.86 -13.24 13.04
CA ALA A 156 -2.30 -13.01 13.02
C ALA A 156 -2.84 -12.75 11.61
N VAL A 157 -2.09 -12.04 10.78
CA VAL A 157 -2.50 -11.70 9.40
C VAL A 157 -2.30 -12.90 8.48
N ASP A 158 -1.09 -13.45 8.43
CA ASP A 158 -0.73 -14.53 7.48
C ASP A 158 -1.52 -15.81 7.72
N SER A 159 -1.94 -16.06 8.97
CA SER A 159 -2.77 -17.23 9.30
C SER A 159 -4.26 -17.05 9.04
N MET A 160 -4.84 -15.86 9.30
CA MET A 160 -6.29 -15.66 9.33
C MET A 160 -6.83 -14.75 8.22
N THR A 161 -6.03 -13.80 7.76
CA THR A 161 -6.37 -12.85 6.69
C THR A 161 -5.24 -12.76 5.67
N PRO A 162 -4.84 -13.87 5.04
CA PRO A 162 -3.68 -13.92 4.16
C PRO A 162 -3.85 -12.99 2.97
N ILE A 163 -2.73 -12.38 2.57
CA ILE A 163 -2.65 -11.44 1.46
C ILE A 163 -1.91 -12.13 0.31
N GLY A 164 -2.40 -11.95 -0.91
CA GLY A 164 -1.76 -12.47 -2.11
C GLY A 164 -1.14 -11.36 -2.96
N ARG A 165 -0.17 -11.73 -3.78
CA ARG A 165 0.49 -10.83 -4.74
C ARG A 165 -0.51 -10.37 -5.80
N GLY A 166 -0.78 -9.07 -5.84
CA GLY A 166 -1.79 -8.45 -6.68
C GLY A 166 -3.14 -8.19 -6.00
N GLN A 167 -3.29 -8.57 -4.74
CA GLN A 167 -4.48 -8.30 -3.93
C GLN A 167 -4.48 -6.85 -3.41
N ARG A 168 -5.68 -6.33 -3.17
CA ARG A 168 -5.91 -5.06 -2.47
C ARG A 168 -6.45 -5.38 -1.08
N GLN A 169 -5.62 -5.26 -0.07
CA GLN A 169 -6.02 -5.52 1.32
C GLN A 169 -6.03 -4.23 2.11
N LEU A 170 -7.21 -3.82 2.56
CA LEU A 170 -7.38 -2.62 3.35
C LEU A 170 -6.86 -2.82 4.78
N ILE A 171 -6.14 -1.84 5.30
CA ILE A 171 -5.80 -1.72 6.71
C ILE A 171 -6.64 -0.57 7.28
N ILE A 172 -7.53 -0.86 8.22
CA ILE A 172 -8.51 0.08 8.71
C ILE A 172 -8.56 0.07 10.24
N GLY A 173 -8.75 1.23 10.85
CA GLY A 173 -8.88 1.40 12.30
C GLY A 173 -8.68 2.85 12.73
N ASP A 174 -8.90 3.11 14.01
CA ASP A 174 -8.72 4.44 14.60
C ASP A 174 -7.25 4.86 14.64
N ARG A 175 -7.01 6.11 15.01
CA ARG A 175 -5.64 6.63 15.19
C ARG A 175 -4.86 5.79 16.20
N GLN A 176 -3.57 5.60 15.92
CA GLN A 176 -2.62 4.92 16.83
C GLN A 176 -2.97 3.45 17.16
N THR A 177 -3.72 2.77 16.30
CA THR A 177 -4.03 1.33 16.45
C THR A 177 -3.00 0.40 15.81
N GLY A 178 -1.93 0.95 15.23
CA GLY A 178 -0.84 0.17 14.62
C GLY A 178 -0.97 -0.06 13.11
N LYS A 179 -1.81 0.70 12.40
CA LYS A 179 -1.99 0.56 10.94
C LYS A 179 -0.68 0.71 10.16
N THR A 180 0.05 1.78 10.40
CA THR A 180 1.36 2.04 9.79
C THR A 180 2.36 0.96 10.16
N ALA A 181 2.38 0.50 11.42
CA ALA A 181 3.28 -0.55 11.87
C ALA A 181 3.06 -1.86 11.10
N LEU A 182 1.81 -2.28 10.89
CA LEU A 182 1.47 -3.46 10.09
C LEU A 182 2.01 -3.34 8.65
N ALA A 183 1.84 -2.19 8.03
CA ALA A 183 2.34 -1.93 6.67
C ALA A 183 3.87 -1.95 6.61
N ILE A 184 4.55 -1.34 7.57
CA ILE A 184 6.02 -1.32 7.65
C ILE A 184 6.58 -2.72 7.92
N ASP A 185 5.96 -3.51 8.82
CA ASP A 185 6.34 -4.90 9.04
C ASP A 185 6.24 -5.73 7.75
N THR A 186 5.20 -5.51 6.95
CA THR A 186 5.05 -6.18 5.65
C THR A 186 6.19 -5.81 4.68
N ILE A 187 6.61 -4.55 4.65
CA ILE A 187 7.77 -4.11 3.85
C ILE A 187 9.06 -4.76 4.37
N ILE A 188 9.31 -4.71 5.66
CA ILE A 188 10.51 -5.30 6.28
C ILE A 188 10.59 -6.80 6.01
N ASN A 189 9.46 -7.49 6.01
CA ASN A 189 9.40 -8.94 5.76
C ASN A 189 9.86 -9.33 4.35
N GLN A 190 9.89 -8.40 3.39
CA GLN A 190 10.37 -8.69 2.03
C GLN A 190 11.90 -8.69 1.91
N ARG A 191 12.64 -8.34 2.97
CA ARG A 191 14.09 -8.25 2.98
C ARG A 191 14.79 -9.55 2.55
N ASP A 192 14.35 -10.68 3.09
CA ASP A 192 14.98 -11.96 2.78
C ASP A 192 14.67 -12.40 1.34
N ASN A 193 13.46 -12.13 0.86
CA ASN A 193 13.09 -12.29 -0.56
C ASN A 193 13.99 -11.42 -1.47
N TRP A 194 14.25 -10.18 -1.07
CA TRP A 194 15.12 -9.27 -1.82
C TRP A 194 16.55 -9.79 -1.91
N ARG A 195 17.09 -10.27 -0.80
CA ARG A 195 18.46 -10.80 -0.70
C ARG A 195 18.72 -12.08 -1.50
N THR A 196 17.67 -12.80 -1.89
CA THR A 196 17.84 -13.99 -2.75
C THR A 196 18.37 -13.64 -4.13
N GLY A 197 18.20 -12.41 -4.62
CA GLY A 197 18.49 -12.00 -5.98
C GLY A 197 17.58 -12.62 -7.04
N ASP A 198 16.60 -13.43 -6.65
CA ASP A 198 15.65 -14.10 -7.53
C ASP A 198 14.50 -13.14 -7.90
N PRO A 199 14.36 -12.74 -9.18
CA PRO A 199 13.32 -11.82 -9.62
C PRO A 199 11.90 -12.29 -9.32
N GLU A 200 11.65 -13.59 -9.25
CA GLU A 200 10.36 -14.18 -8.93
C GLU A 200 9.99 -14.01 -7.43
N LYS A 201 10.99 -13.86 -6.57
CA LYS A 201 10.82 -13.68 -5.13
C LYS A 201 10.90 -12.23 -4.71
N GLN A 202 11.76 -11.46 -5.35
CA GLN A 202 12.00 -10.06 -5.03
C GLN A 202 10.72 -9.24 -5.12
N VAL A 203 10.49 -8.39 -4.12
CA VAL A 203 9.38 -7.44 -4.08
C VAL A 203 9.94 -6.03 -3.95
N ARG A 204 9.58 -5.16 -4.87
CA ARG A 204 9.86 -3.72 -4.80
C ARG A 204 8.76 -3.07 -4.00
N CYS A 205 9.14 -2.27 -3.01
CA CYS A 205 8.18 -1.65 -2.11
C CYS A 205 8.07 -0.14 -2.39
N ILE A 206 6.86 0.38 -2.25
CA ILE A 206 6.57 1.81 -2.31
C ILE A 206 5.75 2.18 -1.09
N TYR A 207 6.23 3.15 -0.32
CA TYR A 207 5.50 3.73 0.79
C TYR A 207 5.08 5.15 0.42
N VAL A 208 3.78 5.36 0.28
CA VAL A 208 3.20 6.67 -0.03
C VAL A 208 2.69 7.31 1.25
N ALA A 209 3.40 8.33 1.73
CA ALA A 209 3.03 9.10 2.92
C ALA A 209 2.16 10.29 2.51
N ILE A 210 0.91 10.31 2.95
CA ILE A 210 -0.09 11.30 2.55
C ILE A 210 -0.53 12.11 3.76
N GLY A 211 -0.18 13.39 3.79
CA GLY A 211 -0.61 14.30 4.83
C GLY A 211 -0.11 13.96 6.24
N GLN A 212 0.97 13.23 6.36
CA GLN A 212 1.63 12.91 7.62
C GLN A 212 2.57 14.03 8.05
N LYS A 213 2.89 14.08 9.35
CA LYS A 213 3.93 14.99 9.84
C LYS A 213 5.28 14.59 9.27
N GLY A 214 6.12 15.56 8.90
CA GLY A 214 7.47 15.31 8.41
C GLY A 214 8.31 14.44 9.36
N SER A 215 8.16 14.63 10.67
CA SER A 215 8.82 13.79 11.68
C SER A 215 8.38 12.32 11.63
N THR A 216 7.12 12.06 11.32
CA THR A 216 6.60 10.68 11.16
C THR A 216 7.21 10.03 9.93
N ILE A 217 7.28 10.75 8.81
CA ILE A 217 7.89 10.26 7.57
C ILE A 217 9.39 9.97 7.78
N ALA A 218 10.09 10.86 8.47
CA ALA A 218 11.50 10.66 8.84
C ALA A 218 11.69 9.42 9.73
N GLY A 219 10.77 9.19 10.68
CA GLY A 219 10.76 7.99 11.53
C GLY A 219 10.55 6.70 10.73
N VAL A 220 9.63 6.70 9.77
CA VAL A 220 9.41 5.54 8.88
C VAL A 220 10.66 5.27 8.04
N ARG A 221 11.26 6.29 7.44
CA ARG A 221 12.52 6.16 6.71
C ARG A 221 13.61 5.53 7.56
N ALA A 222 13.83 6.07 8.76
CA ALA A 222 14.85 5.55 9.69
C ALA A 222 14.59 4.09 10.07
N SER A 223 13.34 3.71 10.35
CA SER A 223 12.98 2.31 10.67
C SER A 223 13.23 1.36 9.50
N LEU A 224 12.94 1.79 8.27
CA LEU A 224 13.23 0.99 7.07
C LEU A 224 14.74 0.86 6.82
N GLU A 225 15.50 1.93 7.05
CA GLU A 225 16.96 1.94 6.92
C GLU A 225 17.62 1.02 7.95
N GLU A 226 17.22 1.11 9.21
CA GLU A 226 17.71 0.25 10.30
C GLU A 226 17.41 -1.24 10.04
N ALA A 227 16.23 -1.54 9.52
CA ALA A 227 15.84 -2.90 9.16
C ALA A 227 16.50 -3.42 7.86
N GLY A 228 17.24 -2.58 7.12
CA GLY A 228 17.80 -2.95 5.81
C GLY A 228 16.74 -3.13 4.73
N ALA A 229 15.61 -2.43 4.85
CA ALA A 229 14.49 -2.48 3.92
C ALA A 229 14.41 -1.26 2.99
N LEU A 230 15.14 -0.19 3.30
CA LEU A 230 15.12 1.03 2.48
C LEU A 230 15.70 0.77 1.08
N GLU A 231 16.68 -0.10 0.93
CA GLU A 231 17.35 -0.39 -0.35
C GLU A 231 16.40 -0.85 -1.46
N TYR A 232 15.28 -1.48 -1.11
CA TYR A 232 14.25 -1.92 -2.06
C TYR A 232 12.92 -1.15 -1.92
N THR A 233 12.94 -0.02 -1.20
CA THR A 233 11.73 0.77 -0.93
C THR A 233 11.90 2.19 -1.45
N THR A 234 10.89 2.67 -2.17
CA THR A 234 10.73 4.08 -2.56
C THR A 234 9.73 4.74 -1.63
N ILE A 235 10.04 5.93 -1.10
CA ILE A 235 9.10 6.73 -0.32
C ILE A 235 8.62 7.91 -1.17
N VAL A 236 7.32 7.99 -1.38
CA VAL A 236 6.67 9.16 -2.00
C VAL A 236 6.06 9.98 -0.88
N ALA A 237 6.56 11.18 -0.64
CA ALA A 237 6.18 11.98 0.51
C ALA A 237 5.39 13.22 0.11
N ALA A 238 4.18 13.34 0.66
CA ALA A 238 3.37 14.55 0.66
C ALA A 238 3.02 14.91 2.11
N PRO A 239 3.92 15.59 2.84
CA PRO A 239 3.72 15.92 4.24
C PRO A 239 2.50 16.84 4.47
N ALA A 240 2.11 16.96 5.74
CA ALA A 240 0.94 17.75 6.13
C ALA A 240 1.06 19.25 5.76
N SER A 241 2.29 19.77 5.68
CA SER A 241 2.59 21.14 5.27
C SER A 241 2.39 21.41 3.79
N ASP A 242 2.39 20.36 2.95
CA ASP A 242 2.28 20.52 1.52
C ASP A 242 0.86 20.94 1.08
N PRO A 243 0.73 21.60 -0.06
CA PRO A 243 -0.56 21.93 -0.66
C PRO A 243 -1.44 20.68 -0.86
N ALA A 244 -2.76 20.89 -0.87
CA ALA A 244 -3.74 19.82 -1.07
C ALA A 244 -3.52 19.05 -2.38
N GLY A 245 -3.05 19.72 -3.44
CA GLY A 245 -2.73 19.10 -4.72
C GLY A 245 -1.68 18.00 -4.63
N PHE A 246 -0.65 18.18 -3.82
CA PHE A 246 0.38 17.16 -3.61
C PHE A 246 -0.15 15.93 -2.88
N LYS A 247 -1.01 16.13 -1.87
CA LYS A 247 -1.67 15.01 -1.16
C LYS A 247 -2.62 14.23 -2.06
N TYR A 248 -3.25 14.92 -3.00
CA TYR A 248 -4.08 14.31 -4.03
C TYR A 248 -3.25 13.45 -5.00
N LEU A 249 -2.10 13.96 -5.47
CA LEU A 249 -1.27 13.32 -6.49
C LEU A 249 -0.41 12.17 -5.97
N ALA A 250 0.09 12.24 -4.74
CA ALA A 250 1.07 11.29 -4.21
C ALA A 250 0.71 9.81 -4.44
N PRO A 251 -0.53 9.33 -4.23
CA PRO A 251 -0.90 7.95 -4.50
C PRO A 251 -0.78 7.56 -5.97
N TYR A 252 -1.12 8.47 -6.88
CA TYR A 252 -1.01 8.23 -8.32
C TYR A 252 0.44 8.17 -8.79
N THR A 253 1.30 9.00 -8.22
CA THR A 253 2.75 8.96 -8.45
C THR A 253 3.34 7.62 -8.02
N GLY A 254 3.05 7.18 -6.81
CA GLY A 254 3.47 5.87 -6.33
C GLY A 254 2.96 4.73 -7.21
N SER A 255 1.69 4.80 -7.62
CA SER A 255 1.10 3.80 -8.53
C SER A 255 1.74 3.80 -9.91
N ALA A 256 2.11 4.95 -10.46
CA ALA A 256 2.77 5.03 -11.76
C ALA A 256 4.17 4.40 -11.73
N ILE A 257 4.95 4.66 -10.64
CA ILE A 257 6.25 4.04 -10.41
C ILE A 257 6.08 2.52 -10.27
N GLY A 258 5.13 2.06 -9.44
CA GLY A 258 4.87 0.64 -9.22
C GLY A 258 4.39 -0.09 -10.47
N GLN A 259 3.51 0.53 -11.27
CA GLN A 259 3.07 -0.06 -12.52
C GLN A 259 4.19 -0.23 -13.55
N HIS A 260 5.18 0.67 -13.56
CA HIS A 260 6.35 0.50 -14.42
C HIS A 260 7.03 -0.86 -14.15
N TRP A 261 7.30 -1.15 -12.89
CA TRP A 261 7.89 -2.43 -12.50
C TRP A 261 6.96 -3.63 -12.72
N MET A 262 5.66 -3.47 -12.40
CA MET A 262 4.67 -4.52 -12.62
C MET A 262 4.60 -4.95 -14.08
N TYR A 263 4.60 -4.02 -15.03
CA TYR A 263 4.59 -4.32 -16.46
C TYR A 263 5.93 -4.85 -17.00
N GLN A 264 7.02 -4.70 -16.24
CA GLN A 264 8.30 -5.39 -16.49
C GLN A 264 8.34 -6.82 -15.92
N GLY A 265 7.23 -7.36 -15.44
CA GLY A 265 7.15 -8.70 -14.87
C GLY A 265 7.60 -8.79 -13.40
N LYS A 266 7.82 -7.67 -12.74
CA LYS A 266 8.32 -7.60 -11.35
C LYS A 266 7.14 -7.56 -10.36
N HIS A 267 7.44 -7.89 -9.10
CA HIS A 267 6.46 -7.82 -8.02
C HIS A 267 6.62 -6.54 -7.21
N VAL A 268 5.50 -5.89 -6.92
CA VAL A 268 5.45 -4.62 -6.21
C VAL A 268 4.50 -4.71 -5.03
N LEU A 269 4.89 -4.10 -3.92
CA LEU A 269 4.04 -3.82 -2.76
C LEU A 269 3.93 -2.31 -2.62
N ILE A 270 2.72 -1.78 -2.67
CA ILE A 270 2.46 -0.35 -2.48
C ILE A 270 1.55 -0.11 -1.27
N VAL A 271 1.99 0.77 -0.40
CA VAL A 271 1.27 1.21 0.80
C VAL A 271 0.79 2.64 0.59
N PHE A 272 -0.49 2.91 0.85
CA PHE A 272 -1.07 4.26 0.81
C PHE A 272 -1.44 4.69 2.23
N ASP A 273 -0.61 5.50 2.87
CA ASP A 273 -0.80 5.91 4.27
C ASP A 273 -1.04 7.43 4.41
N ASP A 274 -2.28 7.92 4.41
CA ASP A 274 -3.55 7.18 4.29
C ASP A 274 -4.48 7.81 3.24
N LEU A 275 -5.41 7.01 2.73
CA LEU A 275 -6.37 7.46 1.73
C LEU A 275 -7.46 8.37 2.30
N SER A 276 -7.69 8.38 3.62
CA SER A 276 -8.61 9.33 4.26
C SER A 276 -8.13 10.76 4.06
N LYS A 277 -6.82 11.00 4.22
CA LYS A 277 -6.21 12.32 3.98
C LYS A 277 -6.18 12.71 2.50
N GLN A 278 -6.03 11.73 1.59
CA GLN A 278 -6.19 12.00 0.18
C GLN A 278 -7.62 12.48 -0.15
N ALA A 279 -8.63 11.80 0.40
CA ALA A 279 -10.02 12.19 0.23
C ALA A 279 -10.31 13.58 0.80
N ASP A 280 -9.76 13.89 1.97
CA ASP A 280 -9.89 15.22 2.59
C ASP A 280 -9.25 16.31 1.71
N ALA A 281 -8.08 16.06 1.15
CA ALA A 281 -7.41 16.98 0.22
C ALA A 281 -8.23 17.18 -1.05
N TYR A 282 -8.78 16.10 -1.62
CA TYR A 282 -9.63 16.17 -2.80
C TYR A 282 -10.94 16.91 -2.53
N ARG A 283 -11.54 16.73 -1.36
CA ARG A 283 -12.70 17.51 -0.91
C ARG A 283 -12.37 18.99 -0.84
N ALA A 284 -11.25 19.36 -0.21
CA ALA A 284 -10.83 20.75 -0.10
C ALA A 284 -10.66 21.41 -1.48
N VAL A 285 -9.92 20.77 -2.39
CA VAL A 285 -9.74 21.26 -3.76
C VAL A 285 -11.06 21.37 -4.50
N SER A 286 -11.94 20.38 -4.40
CA SER A 286 -13.23 20.37 -5.08
C SER A 286 -14.16 21.48 -4.61
N LEU A 287 -14.17 21.79 -3.30
CA LEU A 287 -14.94 22.90 -2.75
C LEU A 287 -14.40 24.25 -3.19
N LEU A 288 -13.07 24.43 -3.24
CA LEU A 288 -12.44 25.65 -3.74
C LEU A 288 -12.75 25.86 -5.23
N LEU A 289 -12.78 24.82 -6.02
CA LEU A 289 -13.20 24.85 -7.43
C LEU A 289 -14.73 24.92 -7.61
N ARG A 290 -15.49 25.07 -6.51
CA ARG A 290 -16.97 25.20 -6.51
C ARG A 290 -17.71 24.00 -7.12
N ARG A 291 -17.13 22.80 -7.05
CA ARG A 291 -17.86 21.58 -7.39
C ARG A 291 -18.99 21.33 -6.39
N PRO A 292 -20.16 20.89 -6.83
CA PRO A 292 -21.29 20.64 -5.93
C PRO A 292 -20.92 19.54 -4.92
N PRO A 293 -21.07 19.81 -3.60
CA PRO A 293 -20.77 18.81 -2.57
C PRO A 293 -21.87 17.75 -2.48
N GLY A 294 -21.45 16.52 -2.23
CA GLY A 294 -22.31 15.38 -1.90
C GLY A 294 -22.28 15.05 -0.40
N ARG A 295 -22.37 13.76 -0.07
CA ARG A 295 -22.33 13.27 1.31
C ARG A 295 -21.04 13.70 2.01
N GLU A 296 -21.16 14.20 3.22
CA GLU A 296 -20.05 14.72 4.06
C GLU A 296 -19.19 15.78 3.34
N ALA A 297 -19.82 16.52 2.43
CA ALA A 297 -19.20 17.53 1.56
C ALA A 297 -18.11 16.99 0.58
N TYR A 298 -18.00 15.68 0.42
CA TYR A 298 -17.17 15.11 -0.63
C TYR A 298 -17.80 15.34 -2.02
N PRO A 299 -16.98 15.49 -3.08
CA PRO A 299 -17.50 15.54 -4.45
C PRO A 299 -18.09 14.18 -4.85
N GLY A 300 -19.03 14.19 -5.79
CA GLY A 300 -19.75 13.00 -6.24
C GLY A 300 -18.85 11.89 -6.80
N ASP A 301 -17.66 12.22 -7.25
CA ASP A 301 -16.68 11.32 -7.85
C ASP A 301 -15.59 10.81 -6.85
N VAL A 302 -15.76 11.02 -5.54
CA VAL A 302 -14.78 10.56 -4.55
C VAL A 302 -14.63 9.04 -4.52
N PHE A 303 -15.68 8.29 -4.82
CA PHE A 303 -15.57 6.84 -5.01
C PHE A 303 -14.62 6.50 -6.17
N TYR A 304 -14.75 7.20 -7.28
CA TYR A 304 -13.90 7.02 -8.47
C TYR A 304 -12.45 7.44 -8.21
N LEU A 305 -12.19 8.41 -7.34
CA LEU A 305 -10.86 8.79 -6.88
C LEU A 305 -10.08 7.56 -6.37
N HIS A 306 -10.68 6.78 -5.49
CA HIS A 306 -10.06 5.61 -4.88
C HIS A 306 -10.17 4.35 -5.76
N SER A 307 -11.27 4.16 -6.48
CA SER A 307 -11.44 2.96 -7.30
C SER A 307 -10.48 2.93 -8.48
N ARG A 308 -10.31 4.04 -9.21
CA ARG A 308 -9.35 4.10 -10.33
C ARG A 308 -7.89 3.97 -9.87
N LEU A 309 -7.58 4.37 -8.64
CA LEU A 309 -6.28 4.16 -8.02
C LEU A 309 -6.05 2.69 -7.68
N LEU A 310 -6.96 2.10 -6.90
CA LEU A 310 -6.80 0.76 -6.33
C LEU A 310 -6.98 -0.36 -7.36
N GLU A 311 -7.79 -0.15 -8.40
CA GLU A 311 -7.94 -1.10 -9.50
C GLU A 311 -6.65 -1.30 -10.31
N ARG A 312 -5.68 -0.39 -10.20
CA ARG A 312 -4.36 -0.53 -10.81
C ARG A 312 -3.52 -1.62 -10.13
N CYS A 313 -3.83 -1.98 -8.87
CA CYS A 313 -3.23 -3.10 -8.17
C CYS A 313 -3.84 -4.41 -8.69
N ALA A 314 -3.02 -5.26 -9.28
CA ALA A 314 -3.47 -6.49 -9.91
C ALA A 314 -2.32 -7.51 -10.03
N LYS A 315 -2.68 -8.77 -10.23
CA LYS A 315 -1.78 -9.82 -10.75
C LYS A 315 -1.97 -9.88 -12.26
N LEU A 316 -0.92 -9.66 -13.02
CA LEU A 316 -0.95 -9.76 -14.48
C LEU A 316 -0.93 -11.21 -14.96
N SER A 317 -1.52 -11.43 -16.13
CA SER A 317 -1.51 -12.74 -16.82
C SER A 317 -0.10 -13.10 -17.28
N ASP A 318 0.09 -14.37 -17.62
CA ASP A 318 1.39 -14.89 -18.11
C ASP A 318 1.81 -14.17 -19.41
N GLU A 319 0.85 -13.84 -20.26
CA GLU A 319 1.06 -13.09 -21.51
C GLU A 319 1.52 -11.64 -21.27
N MET A 320 1.12 -11.05 -20.14
CA MET A 320 1.49 -9.71 -19.73
C MET A 320 2.76 -9.65 -18.85
N GLY A 321 3.50 -10.75 -18.72
CA GLY A 321 4.78 -10.83 -18.02
C GLY A 321 4.69 -11.23 -16.56
N LYS A 322 3.54 -11.69 -16.05
CA LYS A 322 3.34 -12.26 -14.69
C LYS A 322 3.57 -11.30 -13.52
N GLY A 323 3.86 -10.05 -13.76
CA GLY A 323 4.08 -9.05 -12.72
C GLY A 323 2.88 -8.88 -11.80
N SER A 324 3.09 -8.28 -10.64
CA SER A 324 2.01 -7.96 -9.70
C SER A 324 2.25 -6.66 -8.97
N MET A 325 1.17 -5.98 -8.61
CA MET A 325 1.20 -4.86 -7.67
C MET A 325 0.15 -5.12 -6.59
N THR A 326 0.62 -5.32 -5.37
CA THR A 326 -0.20 -5.55 -4.18
C THR A 326 -0.43 -4.22 -3.48
N GLY A 327 -1.68 -3.87 -3.24
CA GLY A 327 -2.03 -2.61 -2.58
C GLY A 327 -2.43 -2.81 -1.12
N LEU A 328 -1.82 -2.03 -0.24
CA LEU A 328 -2.20 -1.89 1.16
C LEU A 328 -2.68 -0.46 1.42
N PRO A 329 -3.94 -0.13 1.05
CA PRO A 329 -4.52 1.14 1.43
C PRO A 329 -4.79 1.17 2.93
N ILE A 330 -4.48 2.31 3.55
CA ILE A 330 -4.80 2.59 4.95
C ILE A 330 -5.94 3.61 4.98
N VAL A 331 -6.94 3.34 5.81
CA VAL A 331 -8.06 4.23 6.06
C VAL A 331 -8.23 4.42 7.57
N GLU A 332 -8.43 5.66 7.99
CA GLU A 332 -8.67 6.02 9.38
C GLU A 332 -10.16 6.02 9.69
N THR A 333 -10.54 5.37 10.78
CA THR A 333 -11.89 5.47 11.36
C THR A 333 -11.89 6.44 12.56
N LYS A 334 -13.08 6.81 13.01
CA LYS A 334 -13.31 7.55 14.24
C LYS A 334 -14.27 6.73 15.11
N ALA A 335 -13.88 6.47 16.34
CA ALA A 335 -14.67 5.64 17.28
C ALA A 335 -15.04 4.25 16.71
N ASN A 336 -14.12 3.63 15.98
CA ASN A 336 -14.29 2.34 15.29
C ASN A 336 -15.47 2.28 14.30
N ASP A 337 -15.97 3.44 13.82
CA ASP A 337 -17.09 3.51 12.88
C ASP A 337 -16.65 3.17 11.46
N VAL A 338 -16.89 1.92 11.05
CA VAL A 338 -16.66 1.45 9.68
C VAL A 338 -17.79 1.79 8.70
N SER A 339 -18.91 2.34 9.20
CA SER A 339 -20.07 2.74 8.39
C SER A 339 -19.96 4.15 7.81
N ALA A 340 -18.92 4.90 8.19
CA ALA A 340 -18.62 6.21 7.64
C ALA A 340 -18.37 6.13 6.11
N PHE A 341 -18.46 7.27 5.43
CA PHE A 341 -18.52 7.31 3.97
C PHE A 341 -17.25 6.77 3.30
N ILE A 342 -16.08 7.26 3.65
CA ILE A 342 -14.82 6.82 3.04
C ILE A 342 -14.47 5.37 3.42
N PRO A 343 -14.56 4.94 4.70
CA PRO A 343 -14.41 3.53 5.05
C PRO A 343 -15.27 2.58 4.21
N THR A 344 -16.57 2.85 4.11
CA THR A 344 -17.51 2.03 3.34
C THR A 344 -17.12 1.92 1.87
N ASN A 345 -16.73 3.04 1.26
CA ASN A 345 -16.28 3.08 -0.14
C ASN A 345 -15.04 2.20 -0.35
N VAL A 346 -14.02 2.35 0.49
CA VAL A 346 -12.75 1.61 0.30
C VAL A 346 -12.92 0.12 0.63
N ILE A 347 -13.74 -0.25 1.63
CA ILE A 347 -14.10 -1.65 1.89
C ILE A 347 -14.71 -2.31 0.65
N SER A 348 -15.58 -1.59 -0.09
CA SER A 348 -16.23 -2.13 -1.29
C SER A 348 -15.28 -2.29 -2.48
N ILE A 349 -14.24 -1.44 -2.59
CA ILE A 349 -13.25 -1.49 -3.67
C ILE A 349 -12.21 -2.60 -3.43
N THR A 350 -11.88 -2.89 -2.17
CA THR A 350 -10.80 -3.81 -1.79
C THR A 350 -11.23 -5.27 -1.73
N ASP A 351 -10.25 -6.18 -1.74
CA ASP A 351 -10.44 -7.62 -1.69
C ASP A 351 -10.43 -8.17 -0.26
N GLY A 352 -10.68 -7.33 0.70
CA GLY A 352 -10.73 -7.62 2.12
C GLY A 352 -10.14 -6.52 2.98
N GLN A 353 -10.26 -6.68 4.29
CA GLN A 353 -9.77 -5.71 5.28
C GLN A 353 -9.16 -6.39 6.50
N CYS A 354 -8.11 -5.76 7.03
CA CYS A 354 -7.58 -5.98 8.37
C CYS A 354 -8.09 -4.84 9.26
N PHE A 355 -9.02 -5.13 10.15
CA PHE A 355 -9.58 -4.15 11.08
C PHE A 355 -8.80 -4.16 12.39
N LEU A 356 -8.18 -3.02 12.70
CA LEU A 356 -7.44 -2.81 13.94
C LEU A 356 -8.31 -2.03 14.93
N GLU A 357 -8.62 -2.66 16.04
CA GLU A 357 -9.58 -2.17 17.03
C GLU A 357 -8.86 -1.51 18.21
N SER A 358 -9.35 -0.34 18.63
CA SER A 358 -8.76 0.44 19.71
C SER A 358 -8.80 -0.29 21.05
N ASP A 359 -9.89 -0.99 21.34
CA ASP A 359 -10.05 -1.71 22.61
C ASP A 359 -9.06 -2.87 22.73
N LEU A 360 -8.82 -3.60 21.64
CA LEU A 360 -7.80 -4.64 21.61
C LEU A 360 -6.38 -4.08 21.78
N PHE A 361 -6.12 -2.94 21.13
CA PHE A 361 -4.83 -2.26 21.25
C PHE A 361 -4.55 -1.82 22.69
N ASN A 362 -5.54 -1.21 23.33
CA ASN A 362 -5.47 -0.75 24.72
C ASN A 362 -5.37 -1.92 25.73
N ALA A 363 -5.99 -3.07 25.41
CA ALA A 363 -5.85 -4.31 26.17
C ALA A 363 -4.48 -5.00 25.97
N GLY A 364 -3.57 -4.41 25.18
CA GLY A 364 -2.23 -4.94 24.96
C GLY A 364 -2.14 -6.05 23.90
N GLN A 365 -3.21 -6.30 23.15
CA GLN A 365 -3.18 -7.21 22.01
C GLN A 365 -2.60 -6.47 20.79
N ARG A 366 -1.39 -6.82 20.37
CA ARG A 366 -0.68 -6.20 19.25
C ARG A 366 -0.06 -7.27 18.35
N PRO A 367 -0.43 -7.32 17.05
CA PRO A 367 -1.37 -6.41 16.38
C PRO A 367 -2.81 -6.53 16.91
N ALA A 368 -3.51 -5.39 16.93
CA ALA A 368 -4.88 -5.28 17.46
C ALA A 368 -5.94 -5.75 16.44
N LEU A 369 -5.66 -6.85 15.76
CA LEU A 369 -6.50 -7.39 14.68
C LEU A 369 -7.80 -7.98 15.24
N ASN A 370 -8.93 -7.41 14.87
CA ASN A 370 -10.23 -8.01 15.14
C ASN A 370 -10.52 -9.11 14.10
N VAL A 371 -10.35 -10.36 14.48
CA VAL A 371 -10.53 -11.52 13.58
C VAL A 371 -11.98 -11.77 13.18
N GLY A 372 -12.95 -11.24 13.92
CA GLY A 372 -14.36 -11.38 13.62
C GLY A 372 -14.80 -10.65 12.35
N ILE A 373 -14.32 -9.42 12.19
CA ILE A 373 -14.68 -8.53 11.07
C ILE A 373 -13.57 -8.34 10.04
N SER A 374 -12.38 -8.86 10.28
CA SER A 374 -11.29 -8.88 9.30
C SER A 374 -11.51 -10.02 8.31
N VAL A 375 -11.34 -9.73 7.02
CA VAL A 375 -11.63 -10.68 5.92
C VAL A 375 -10.54 -10.60 4.86
N SER A 376 -10.19 -11.73 4.26
CA SER A 376 -9.49 -11.81 2.98
C SER A 376 -10.38 -12.56 1.99
N ARG A 377 -10.78 -11.90 0.90
CA ARG A 377 -11.61 -12.52 -0.16
C ARG A 377 -10.82 -13.51 -1.03
N VAL A 378 -9.50 -13.40 -1.05
CA VAL A 378 -8.60 -14.36 -1.71
C VAL A 378 -8.36 -15.57 -0.81
N GLY A 379 -8.16 -15.36 0.48
CA GLY A 379 -8.05 -16.39 1.49
C GLY A 379 -6.95 -17.41 1.21
N GLY A 380 -7.24 -18.68 1.47
CA GLY A 380 -6.28 -19.77 1.37
C GLY A 380 -5.68 -20.02 -0.02
N SER A 381 -6.22 -19.43 -1.09
CA SER A 381 -5.65 -19.53 -2.44
C SER A 381 -4.29 -18.83 -2.55
N ALA A 382 -4.06 -17.80 -1.74
CA ALA A 382 -2.81 -17.04 -1.67
C ALA A 382 -2.02 -17.34 -0.39
N GLN A 383 -2.29 -18.44 0.28
CA GLN A 383 -1.62 -18.83 1.52
C GLN A 383 -0.60 -19.94 1.25
N HIS A 384 0.53 -19.84 1.93
CA HIS A 384 1.53 -20.90 1.94
C HIS A 384 0.90 -22.24 2.36
N LYS A 385 1.23 -23.34 1.67
CA LYS A 385 0.55 -24.63 1.87
C LYS A 385 0.66 -25.15 3.29
N ALA A 386 1.83 -25.04 3.92
CA ALA A 386 2.04 -25.43 5.30
C ALA A 386 1.23 -24.54 6.27
N MET A 387 1.20 -23.22 6.03
CA MET A 387 0.40 -22.30 6.83
C MET A 387 -1.10 -22.63 6.74
N ARG A 388 -1.61 -22.85 5.53
CA ARG A 388 -3.00 -23.26 5.32
C ARG A 388 -3.36 -24.53 6.06
N GLN A 389 -2.42 -25.50 6.16
CA GLN A 389 -2.62 -26.75 6.87
C GLN A 389 -2.81 -26.53 8.38
N VAL A 390 -2.04 -25.62 9.00
CA VAL A 390 -2.03 -25.42 10.45
C VAL A 390 -3.02 -24.37 10.94
N SER A 391 -3.39 -23.42 10.09
CA SER A 391 -4.24 -22.27 10.48
C SER A 391 -5.74 -22.50 10.30
N GLY A 392 -6.16 -23.62 9.70
CA GLY A 392 -7.56 -23.82 9.26
C GLY A 392 -8.61 -23.71 10.38
N ARG A 393 -8.26 -24.05 11.61
CA ARG A 393 -9.15 -23.97 12.77
C ARG A 393 -8.96 -22.73 13.64
N LEU A 394 -7.82 -22.03 13.48
CA LEU A 394 -7.41 -20.97 14.39
C LEU A 394 -8.49 -19.90 14.57
N ARG A 395 -9.14 -19.47 13.49
CA ARG A 395 -10.20 -18.46 13.54
C ARG A 395 -11.43 -18.91 14.34
N VAL A 396 -11.82 -20.16 14.17
CA VAL A 396 -12.96 -20.76 14.89
C VAL A 396 -12.61 -20.89 16.36
N ASP A 397 -11.42 -21.37 16.67
CA ASP A 397 -10.97 -21.57 18.05
C ASP A 397 -10.87 -20.22 18.81
N LEU A 398 -10.43 -19.16 18.16
CA LEU A 398 -10.40 -17.81 18.73
C LEU A 398 -11.81 -17.20 18.89
N ALA A 399 -12.73 -17.46 17.97
CA ALA A 399 -14.11 -17.02 18.10
C ALA A 399 -14.77 -17.70 19.30
N GLN A 400 -14.60 -19.02 19.44
CA GLN A 400 -15.08 -19.79 20.58
C GLN A 400 -14.47 -19.30 21.91
N TYR A 401 -13.16 -19.02 21.91
CA TYR A 401 -12.50 -18.45 23.09
C TYR A 401 -13.16 -17.14 23.54
N ARG A 402 -13.46 -16.22 22.61
CA ARG A 402 -14.09 -14.94 22.97
C ARG A 402 -15.49 -15.10 23.52
N GLU A 403 -16.28 -16.03 23.00
CA GLU A 403 -17.58 -16.36 23.56
C GLU A 403 -17.46 -16.92 24.98
N LEU A 404 -16.54 -17.86 25.19
CA LEU A 404 -16.27 -18.46 26.52
C LEU A 404 -15.71 -17.43 27.52
N GLU A 405 -14.86 -16.52 27.08
CA GLU A 405 -14.33 -15.43 27.90
C GLU A 405 -15.45 -14.52 28.41
N ALA A 406 -16.39 -14.16 27.53
CA ALA A 406 -17.56 -13.36 27.90
C ALA A 406 -18.44 -14.11 28.92
N PHE A 407 -18.70 -15.42 28.72
CA PHE A 407 -19.45 -16.25 29.67
C PHE A 407 -18.75 -16.38 31.03
N ALA A 408 -17.43 -16.57 31.02
CA ALA A 408 -16.65 -16.68 32.26
C ALA A 408 -16.69 -15.38 33.07
N ALA A 409 -16.71 -14.21 32.41
CA ALA A 409 -16.83 -12.91 33.05
C ALA A 409 -18.15 -12.71 33.81
N PHE A 410 -19.23 -13.40 33.38
CA PHE A 410 -20.53 -13.37 34.07
C PHE A 410 -20.68 -14.42 35.18
N GLY A 411 -19.59 -15.11 35.58
CA GLY A 411 -19.59 -16.07 36.69
C GLY A 411 -20.30 -17.38 36.42
N SER A 412 -20.49 -17.75 35.15
CA SER A 412 -21.08 -19.02 34.76
C SER A 412 -20.12 -20.19 35.01
N ASP A 413 -20.64 -21.30 35.58
CA ASP A 413 -19.87 -22.52 35.71
C ASP A 413 -19.63 -23.16 34.33
N LEU A 414 -18.39 -23.23 33.91
CA LEU A 414 -17.96 -23.87 32.68
C LEU A 414 -17.68 -25.37 32.95
N ASP A 415 -18.03 -26.22 32.00
CA ASP A 415 -17.63 -27.63 32.02
C ASP A 415 -16.09 -27.77 31.76
N ALA A 416 -15.58 -28.97 31.95
CA ALA A 416 -14.13 -29.24 31.83
C ALA A 416 -13.61 -28.98 30.40
N ALA A 417 -14.39 -29.27 29.36
CA ALA A 417 -14.01 -29.04 27.97
C ALA A 417 -13.95 -27.54 27.64
N SER A 418 -14.96 -26.78 28.09
CA SER A 418 -15.00 -25.33 27.94
C SER A 418 -13.88 -24.61 28.70
N LYS A 419 -13.55 -25.10 29.91
CA LYS A 419 -12.38 -24.61 30.67
C LYS A 419 -11.07 -24.85 29.91
N SER A 420 -10.87 -26.04 29.35
CA SER A 420 -9.67 -26.36 28.55
C SER A 420 -9.60 -25.50 27.29
N ALA A 421 -10.72 -25.29 26.58
CA ALA A 421 -10.77 -24.42 25.42
C ALA A 421 -10.46 -22.95 25.75
N LEU A 422 -10.96 -22.46 26.91
CA LEU A 422 -10.68 -21.12 27.41
C LEU A 422 -9.18 -20.94 27.73
N GLU A 423 -8.55 -21.90 28.42
CA GLU A 423 -7.14 -21.86 28.76
C GLU A 423 -6.22 -21.94 27.53
N ARG A 424 -6.58 -22.77 26.53
CA ARG A 424 -5.88 -22.80 25.25
C ARG A 424 -6.05 -21.48 24.48
N GLY A 425 -7.23 -20.92 24.47
CA GLY A 425 -7.52 -19.64 23.84
C GLY A 425 -6.69 -18.49 24.41
N LYS A 426 -6.51 -18.41 25.74
CA LYS A 426 -5.62 -17.43 26.37
C LYS A 426 -4.19 -17.54 25.85
N ARG A 427 -3.67 -18.77 25.73
CA ARG A 427 -2.33 -19.03 25.18
C ARG A 427 -2.22 -18.65 23.71
N MET A 428 -3.26 -18.93 22.93
CA MET A 428 -3.29 -18.54 21.52
C MET A 428 -3.29 -17.02 21.33
N VAL A 429 -4.06 -16.29 22.14
CA VAL A 429 -4.06 -14.82 22.12
C VAL A 429 -2.66 -14.29 22.47
N GLU A 430 -2.00 -14.84 23.49
CA GLU A 430 -0.64 -14.44 23.87
C GLU A 430 0.39 -14.79 22.78
N LEU A 431 0.26 -15.96 22.17
CA LEU A 431 1.12 -16.41 21.07
C LEU A 431 1.03 -15.50 19.83
N LEU A 432 -0.15 -14.98 19.53
CA LEU A 432 -0.37 -14.10 18.38
C LEU A 432 0.14 -12.67 18.59
N LYS A 433 0.48 -12.29 19.84
CA LYS A 433 1.13 -11.01 20.11
C LYS A 433 2.52 -10.98 19.50
N GLN A 434 2.85 -9.86 18.88
CA GLN A 434 4.10 -9.69 18.17
C GLN A 434 4.63 -8.27 18.36
N GLY A 435 5.94 -8.13 18.52
CA GLY A 435 6.58 -6.82 18.61
C GLY A 435 6.53 -6.07 17.28
N GLN A 436 6.62 -4.76 17.34
CA GLN A 436 6.71 -3.90 16.17
C GLN A 436 8.08 -4.09 15.50
N TYR A 437 8.09 -4.09 14.17
CA TYR A 437 9.30 -4.25 13.34
C TYR A 437 10.06 -5.56 13.57
N ALA A 438 9.32 -6.59 13.96
CA ALA A 438 9.83 -7.92 14.21
C ALA A 438 9.01 -8.99 13.47
N PRO A 439 9.01 -8.98 12.12
CA PRO A 439 8.30 -9.98 11.35
C PRO A 439 8.92 -11.37 11.54
N TYR A 440 8.07 -12.40 11.51
CA TYR A 440 8.47 -13.79 11.60
C TYR A 440 8.55 -14.43 10.22
N ALA A 441 9.56 -15.26 10.00
CA ALA A 441 9.62 -16.10 8.79
C ALA A 441 8.45 -17.10 8.76
N THR A 442 8.05 -17.53 7.57
CA THR A 442 6.87 -18.39 7.40
C THR A 442 6.98 -19.71 8.15
N GLU A 443 8.13 -20.36 8.12
CA GLU A 443 8.38 -21.60 8.84
C GLU A 443 8.23 -21.42 10.36
N ASP A 444 8.69 -20.30 10.91
CA ASP A 444 8.55 -19.97 12.33
C ASP A 444 7.08 -19.80 12.71
N GLN A 445 6.33 -19.07 11.88
CA GLN A 445 4.89 -18.88 12.08
C GLN A 445 4.14 -20.20 12.05
N VAL A 446 4.48 -21.08 11.08
CA VAL A 446 3.84 -22.39 10.91
C VAL A 446 4.03 -23.26 12.15
N VAL A 447 5.26 -23.34 12.66
CA VAL A 447 5.57 -24.12 13.86
C VAL A 447 4.85 -23.54 15.09
N SER A 448 4.90 -22.24 15.30
CA SER A 448 4.24 -21.55 16.41
C SER A 448 2.73 -21.81 16.43
N ILE A 449 2.07 -21.60 15.30
CA ILE A 449 0.62 -21.78 15.17
C ILE A 449 0.24 -23.27 15.34
N TRP A 450 0.99 -24.18 14.76
CA TRP A 450 0.75 -25.60 14.90
C TRP A 450 0.90 -26.05 16.37
N ALA A 451 1.94 -25.61 17.04
CA ALA A 451 2.14 -25.94 18.47
C ALA A 451 0.99 -25.43 19.35
N GLY A 452 0.51 -24.21 19.10
CA GLY A 452 -0.61 -23.63 19.82
C GLY A 452 -1.94 -24.33 19.52
N THR A 453 -2.26 -24.55 18.24
CA THR A 453 -3.55 -25.15 17.83
C THR A 453 -3.67 -26.63 18.16
N THR A 454 -2.56 -27.36 18.25
CA THR A 454 -2.55 -28.80 18.61
C THR A 454 -2.42 -29.08 20.09
N GLY A 455 -2.44 -28.04 20.96
CA GLY A 455 -2.38 -28.18 22.41
C GLY A 455 -0.98 -28.48 22.96
N ARG A 456 0.06 -28.39 22.15
CA ARG A 456 1.44 -28.65 22.60
C ARG A 456 2.02 -27.58 23.51
N MET A 457 1.27 -26.48 23.71
CA MET A 457 1.60 -25.39 24.64
C MET A 457 0.63 -25.31 25.84
N ASP A 458 -0.29 -26.28 26.00
CA ASP A 458 -1.33 -26.20 27.03
C ASP A 458 -0.77 -26.28 28.46
N ASP A 459 0.41 -26.86 28.66
CA ASP A 459 1.14 -26.96 29.92
C ASP A 459 2.08 -25.76 30.17
N VAL A 460 2.29 -24.90 29.17
CA VAL A 460 3.12 -23.69 29.34
C VAL A 460 2.30 -22.61 30.04
N PRO A 461 2.81 -21.96 31.11
CA PRO A 461 2.17 -20.80 31.73
C PRO A 461 1.94 -19.68 30.69
N VAL A 462 0.81 -18.97 30.79
CA VAL A 462 0.44 -17.94 29.82
C VAL A 462 1.51 -16.84 29.73
N GLU A 463 2.08 -16.44 30.85
CA GLU A 463 3.16 -15.45 30.96
C GLU A 463 4.46 -15.89 30.27
N ASP A 464 4.69 -17.19 30.14
CA ASP A 464 5.90 -17.75 29.52
C ASP A 464 5.72 -18.05 28.01
N ILE A 465 4.52 -17.99 27.45
CA ILE A 465 4.24 -18.39 26.07
C ILE A 465 5.16 -17.69 25.05
N ARG A 466 5.36 -16.39 25.16
CA ARG A 466 6.20 -15.62 24.22
C ARG A 466 7.69 -15.95 24.36
N ARG A 467 8.13 -16.23 25.58
CA ARG A 467 9.50 -16.66 25.84
C ARG A 467 9.73 -18.09 25.35
N PHE A 468 8.79 -18.98 25.65
CA PHE A 468 8.78 -20.35 25.13
C PHE A 468 8.85 -20.40 23.61
N GLU A 469 8.00 -19.64 22.92
CA GLU A 469 8.00 -19.53 21.45
C GLU A 469 9.38 -19.12 20.94
N ARG A 470 9.94 -18.04 21.45
CA ARG A 470 11.23 -17.52 20.99
C ARG A 470 12.35 -18.54 21.17
N GLU A 471 12.46 -19.11 22.36
CA GLU A 471 13.50 -20.08 22.67
C GLU A 471 13.32 -21.40 21.91
N LEU A 472 12.07 -21.84 21.69
CA LEU A 472 11.75 -23.00 20.85
C LEU A 472 12.20 -22.77 19.39
N LEU A 473 11.89 -21.63 18.81
CA LEU A 473 12.27 -21.31 17.43
C LEU A 473 13.79 -21.23 17.29
N ASP A 474 14.50 -20.67 18.28
CA ASP A 474 15.96 -20.64 18.29
C ASP A 474 16.56 -22.05 18.41
N TYR A 475 15.96 -22.92 19.24
CA TYR A 475 16.34 -24.32 19.34
C TYR A 475 16.14 -25.05 18.00
N LEU A 476 14.98 -24.88 17.35
CA LEU A 476 14.69 -25.54 16.08
C LEU A 476 15.61 -25.08 14.95
N ARG A 477 15.93 -23.80 14.87
CA ARG A 477 16.87 -23.27 13.88
C ARG A 477 18.28 -23.82 14.06
N ARG A 478 18.70 -24.06 15.31
CA ARG A 478 20.03 -24.57 15.63
C ARG A 478 20.13 -26.08 15.45
N GLU A 479 19.18 -26.83 15.99
CA GLU A 479 19.27 -28.31 16.08
C GLU A 479 18.51 -29.03 14.96
N HIS A 480 17.50 -28.36 14.35
CA HIS A 480 16.58 -28.95 13.36
C HIS A 480 16.47 -28.11 12.08
N GLN A 481 17.59 -27.54 11.62
CA GLN A 481 17.62 -26.65 10.45
C GLN A 481 17.00 -27.28 9.20
N GLY A 482 17.23 -28.58 8.94
CA GLY A 482 16.65 -29.29 7.79
C GLY A 482 15.13 -29.35 7.84
N LEU A 483 14.55 -29.48 9.03
CA LEU A 483 13.11 -29.45 9.26
C LEU A 483 12.53 -28.07 8.93
N MET A 484 13.15 -27.00 9.42
CA MET A 484 12.73 -25.63 9.15
C MET A 484 12.81 -25.28 7.66
N THR A 485 13.86 -25.72 6.98
CA THR A 485 14.02 -25.55 5.54
C THR A 485 12.92 -26.27 4.74
N SER A 486 12.55 -27.49 5.14
CA SER A 486 11.48 -28.25 4.45
C SER A 486 10.11 -27.56 4.57
N ILE A 487 9.84 -26.90 5.68
CA ILE A 487 8.62 -26.10 5.87
C ILE A 487 8.65 -24.86 4.98
N ARG A 488 9.79 -24.18 4.89
CA ARG A 488 10.00 -22.97 4.06
C ARG A 488 9.79 -23.26 2.57
N GLU A 489 10.18 -24.41 2.07
CA GLU A 489 10.06 -24.79 0.65
C GLU A 489 8.61 -24.97 0.16
N GLY A 490 7.65 -24.78 1.03
CA GLY A 490 6.24 -24.61 0.67
C GLY A 490 5.46 -25.88 0.38
N ALA A 491 6.02 -27.04 0.66
CA ALA A 491 5.31 -28.31 0.57
C ALA A 491 4.26 -28.43 1.70
N LYS A 492 3.19 -29.19 1.44
CA LYS A 492 2.32 -29.66 2.51
C LYS A 492 3.17 -30.53 3.44
N MET A 493 3.13 -30.28 4.75
CA MET A 493 3.84 -31.09 5.73
C MET A 493 3.29 -32.51 5.75
N SER A 494 4.18 -33.50 5.65
CA SER A 494 3.84 -34.91 5.83
C SER A 494 3.60 -35.23 7.31
N ASP A 495 2.96 -36.37 7.57
CA ASP A 495 2.77 -36.84 8.95
C ASP A 495 4.11 -37.05 9.66
N ASP A 496 5.14 -37.51 8.94
CA ASP A 496 6.50 -37.64 9.46
C ASP A 496 7.11 -36.27 9.85
N THR A 497 6.88 -35.23 9.03
CA THR A 497 7.30 -33.86 9.33
C THR A 497 6.58 -33.33 10.58
N LEU A 498 5.27 -33.54 10.67
CA LEU A 498 4.48 -33.13 11.85
C LEU A 498 4.91 -33.88 13.12
N GLN A 499 5.22 -35.18 13.00
CA GLN A 499 5.76 -35.97 14.09
C GLN A 499 7.14 -35.45 14.53
N ALA A 500 8.02 -35.17 13.58
CA ALA A 500 9.35 -34.63 13.87
C ALA A 500 9.31 -33.28 14.60
N ILE A 501 8.38 -32.39 14.18
CA ILE A 501 8.14 -31.12 14.92
C ILE A 501 7.68 -31.41 16.35
N GLY A 502 6.74 -32.35 16.50
CA GLY A 502 6.21 -32.77 17.80
C GLY A 502 7.28 -33.30 18.75
N ASP A 503 8.15 -34.18 18.24
CA ASP A 503 9.25 -34.75 19.00
C ASP A 503 10.29 -33.71 19.39
N ALA A 504 10.58 -32.77 18.48
CA ALA A 504 11.48 -31.65 18.75
C ALA A 504 10.92 -30.72 19.85
N ILE A 505 9.62 -30.43 19.83
CA ILE A 505 8.95 -29.63 20.87
C ILE A 505 9.00 -30.38 22.23
N ALA A 506 8.72 -31.68 22.22
CA ALA A 506 8.79 -32.50 23.44
C ALA A 506 10.21 -32.52 24.04
N SER A 507 11.24 -32.65 23.20
CA SER A 507 12.64 -32.58 23.62
C SER A 507 13.03 -31.21 24.17
N PHE A 508 12.53 -30.13 23.53
CA PHE A 508 12.76 -28.76 24.02
C PHE A 508 12.12 -28.52 25.39
N LYS A 509 10.90 -29.03 25.62
CA LYS A 509 10.23 -28.90 26.92
C LYS A 509 10.99 -29.50 28.10
N GLN A 510 11.74 -30.56 27.87
CA GLN A 510 12.56 -31.18 28.92
C GLN A 510 13.66 -30.27 29.49
N GLN A 511 14.04 -29.23 28.74
CA GLN A 511 15.07 -28.27 29.13
C GLN A 511 14.52 -26.85 29.39
N PHE A 512 13.21 -26.63 29.16
CA PHE A 512 12.61 -25.33 29.39
C PHE A 512 12.17 -25.16 30.84
N GLU A 513 12.73 -24.16 31.51
CA GLU A 513 12.39 -23.76 32.87
C GLU A 513 11.36 -22.64 32.85
N THR A 514 10.23 -22.82 33.51
CA THR A 514 9.19 -21.81 33.65
C THR A 514 9.64 -20.67 34.55
N SER A 515 8.91 -19.54 34.52
CA SER A 515 9.17 -18.40 35.41
C SER A 515 9.10 -18.77 36.90
N ASP A 516 8.37 -19.84 37.25
CA ASP A 516 8.26 -20.38 38.61
C ASP A 516 9.42 -21.31 38.97
N GLY A 517 10.42 -21.50 38.11
CA GLY A 517 11.57 -22.35 38.32
C GLY A 517 11.29 -23.86 38.21
N LYS A 518 10.25 -24.26 37.50
CA LYS A 518 9.90 -25.67 37.24
C LYS A 518 10.27 -26.07 35.82
N LEU A 519 10.83 -27.23 35.65
CA LEU A 519 11.02 -27.84 34.32
C LEU A 519 9.70 -28.40 33.81
N LEU A 520 9.32 -28.05 32.56
CA LEU A 520 8.08 -28.55 31.95
C LEU A 520 8.09 -30.06 31.69
N GLY A 521 9.26 -30.70 31.63
CA GLY A 521 9.41 -32.13 31.41
C GLY A 521 9.25 -33.02 32.66
N GLU A 522 9.07 -32.45 33.85
CA GLU A 522 8.95 -33.18 35.12
C GLU A 522 7.50 -33.36 35.59
N GLY A 523 6.47 -33.02 34.76
CA GLY A 523 5.05 -33.10 35.09
C GLY A 523 4.31 -34.34 34.55
#